data_1a13cb5b7b0945f4f9509497c9903e29
#
_entry.id   1a13cb5b7b0945f4f9509497c9903e29
#
_cell.length_a   1.000
_cell.length_b   1.000
_cell.length_c   1.000
_cell.angle_alpha   90.00
_cell.angle_beta   90.00
_cell.angle_gamma   90.00
#
_symmetry.space_group_name_H-M   'P 1'
#
loop_
_entity.id
_entity.type
_entity.pdbx_description
1 polymer ?
#
loop_
_entity_poly.entity_id
_entity_poly.type
_entity_poly.pdbx_seq_one_letter_code
_entity_poly.pdbx_strand_id
1 'polypeptide(L)'
;KKPFANPRNCAAGTLRQLDSAITKERKLSLFIFNIQQVRGMQFDTHTQGYEYLKKQGIHVIDDYRVCKTADEVWEAITAIGENRGNLGYDIDGAVVKINRFSDREKLGATSKVPRWAIAYKYPPEEKETKLLDIELSVGRTGRITPTAVFEPIRLCGTSVSRATLHNQDFIDDLDVGIGDTIVVYKSGEIIPKVKEVRKEKRPEGWKRFVIPDVCPVCGAKTERERDTADIKCCLLYTSPSPRDRTRSR
;
A
#
# COMPACT_ATOMS: atom_id res chain seq x y z
N LYS A 1 -21.31 8.49 -15.39
CA LYS A 1 -20.89 7.95 -14.05
C LYS A 1 -19.49 8.48 -13.74
N LYS A 2 -19.20 8.84 -12.48
CA LYS A 2 -17.88 9.32 -12.07
C LYS A 2 -16.87 8.14 -12.15
N PRO A 3 -15.70 8.31 -12.78
CA PRO A 3 -14.71 7.24 -12.87
C PRO A 3 -14.18 6.88 -11.48
N PHE A 4 -13.81 5.62 -11.30
CA PHE A 4 -13.18 5.18 -10.05
C PHE A 4 -11.74 5.70 -9.98
N ALA A 5 -11.36 6.17 -8.80
CA ALA A 5 -10.01 6.69 -8.57
C ALA A 5 -8.95 5.59 -8.38
N ASN A 6 -9.37 4.37 -8.02
CA ASN A 6 -8.47 3.26 -7.74
C ASN A 6 -9.00 1.95 -8.37
N PRO A 7 -8.29 1.34 -9.34
CA PRO A 7 -8.72 0.13 -10.03
C PRO A 7 -8.85 -1.08 -9.11
N ARG A 8 -7.98 -1.23 -8.11
CA ARG A 8 -8.03 -2.31 -7.11
C ARG A 8 -9.32 -2.25 -6.29
N ASN A 9 -9.67 -1.06 -5.77
CA ASN A 9 -10.90 -0.87 -5.01
C ASN A 9 -12.15 -1.01 -5.90
N CYS A 10 -12.06 -0.59 -7.16
CA CYS A 10 -13.12 -0.78 -8.15
C CYS A 10 -13.38 -2.28 -8.37
N ALA A 11 -12.36 -3.08 -8.62
CA ALA A 11 -12.48 -4.52 -8.84
C ALA A 11 -13.03 -5.23 -7.60
N ALA A 12 -12.43 -5.01 -6.44
CA ALA A 12 -12.88 -5.61 -5.18
C ALA A 12 -14.32 -5.22 -4.81
N GLY A 13 -14.67 -3.93 -4.97
CA GLY A 13 -16.03 -3.43 -4.73
C GLY A 13 -17.03 -3.96 -5.74
N THR A 14 -16.62 -4.21 -6.98
CA THR A 14 -17.47 -4.78 -8.02
C THR A 14 -17.82 -6.24 -7.73
N LEU A 15 -16.85 -7.05 -7.30
CA LEU A 15 -17.08 -8.46 -6.95
C LEU A 15 -17.96 -8.62 -5.70
N ARG A 16 -18.06 -7.59 -4.86
CA ARG A 16 -18.88 -7.59 -3.63
C ARG A 16 -20.27 -6.99 -3.81
N GLN A 17 -20.68 -6.67 -5.04
CA GLN A 17 -22.03 -6.15 -5.30
C GLN A 17 -23.08 -7.24 -5.00
N LEU A 18 -24.17 -6.86 -4.35
CA LEU A 18 -25.31 -7.74 -4.10
C LEU A 18 -26.05 -8.08 -5.41
N ASP A 19 -26.12 -7.14 -6.33
CA ASP A 19 -26.69 -7.33 -7.66
C ASP A 19 -25.60 -7.69 -8.68
N SER A 20 -25.67 -8.91 -9.21
CA SER A 20 -24.74 -9.41 -10.22
C SER A 20 -24.83 -8.67 -11.57
N ALA A 21 -25.95 -8.00 -11.86
CA ALA A 21 -26.11 -7.19 -13.07
C ALA A 21 -25.13 -6.02 -13.09
N ILE A 22 -24.84 -5.40 -11.93
CA ILE A 22 -23.86 -4.34 -11.78
C ILE A 22 -22.43 -4.86 -12.09
N THR A 23 -22.11 -6.07 -11.61
CA THR A 23 -20.81 -6.72 -11.88
C THR A 23 -20.65 -6.99 -13.37
N LYS A 24 -21.70 -7.51 -14.03
CA LYS A 24 -21.71 -7.75 -15.47
C LYS A 24 -21.52 -6.47 -16.30
N GLU A 25 -22.21 -5.38 -15.92
CA GLU A 25 -22.10 -4.06 -16.59
C GLU A 25 -20.67 -3.51 -16.54
N ARG A 26 -19.93 -3.76 -15.46
CA ARG A 26 -18.58 -3.22 -15.25
C ARG A 26 -17.48 -3.95 -16.03
N LYS A 27 -17.75 -5.10 -16.61
CA LYS A 27 -16.86 -5.84 -17.53
C LYS A 27 -15.42 -5.94 -17.02
N LEU A 28 -15.23 -6.53 -15.85
CA LEU A 28 -13.90 -6.76 -15.28
C LEU A 28 -13.09 -7.68 -16.18
N SER A 29 -11.80 -7.37 -16.35
CA SER A 29 -10.83 -8.23 -17.00
C SER A 29 -10.20 -9.19 -15.98
N LEU A 30 -9.78 -10.37 -16.46
CA LEU A 30 -9.13 -11.40 -15.65
C LEU A 30 -7.84 -11.83 -16.33
N PHE A 31 -6.75 -11.88 -15.55
CA PHE A 31 -5.48 -12.46 -15.98
C PHE A 31 -5.12 -13.63 -15.08
N ILE A 32 -4.83 -14.79 -15.68
CA ILE A 32 -4.34 -15.96 -14.95
C ILE A 32 -2.81 -15.93 -14.93
N PHE A 33 -2.24 -16.07 -13.75
CA PHE A 33 -0.79 -16.02 -13.54
C PHE A 33 -0.20 -17.31 -12.94
N ASN A 34 -1.03 -18.33 -12.68
CA ASN A 34 -0.59 -19.62 -12.16
C ASN A 34 -1.66 -20.69 -12.38
N ILE A 35 -1.22 -21.93 -12.63
CA ILE A 35 -2.04 -23.14 -12.58
C ILE A 35 -1.68 -23.86 -11.29
N GLN A 36 -2.63 -24.02 -10.38
CA GLN A 36 -2.41 -24.71 -9.11
C GLN A 36 -2.58 -26.21 -9.24
N GLN A 37 -3.55 -26.66 -10.04
CA GLN A 37 -3.84 -28.06 -10.25
C GLN A 37 -4.46 -28.27 -11.63
N VAL A 38 -4.09 -29.36 -12.28
CA VAL A 38 -4.71 -29.86 -13.52
C VAL A 38 -4.90 -31.36 -13.43
N ARG A 39 -5.97 -31.87 -14.03
CA ARG A 39 -6.24 -33.32 -14.11
C ARG A 39 -6.21 -33.75 -15.57
N GLY A 40 -5.69 -34.95 -15.83
CA GLY A 40 -5.63 -35.53 -17.18
C GLY A 40 -4.48 -35.07 -18.06
N MET A 41 -3.60 -34.18 -17.54
CA MET A 41 -2.37 -33.78 -18.23
C MET A 41 -1.29 -33.34 -17.21
N GLN A 42 -0.06 -33.24 -17.72
CA GLN A 42 1.09 -32.83 -16.92
C GLN A 42 1.91 -31.80 -17.70
N PHE A 43 2.44 -30.80 -16.99
CA PHE A 43 3.35 -29.80 -17.56
C PHE A 43 4.72 -29.93 -16.89
N ASP A 44 5.79 -29.81 -17.63
CA ASP A 44 7.16 -29.78 -17.10
C ASP A 44 7.56 -28.37 -16.66
N THR A 45 6.98 -27.36 -17.30
CA THR A 45 7.33 -25.96 -17.08
C THR A 45 6.10 -25.07 -16.92
N HIS A 46 6.30 -23.96 -16.21
CA HIS A 46 5.27 -22.94 -16.01
C HIS A 46 4.80 -22.32 -17.34
N THR A 47 5.74 -22.11 -18.26
CA THR A 47 5.44 -21.55 -19.58
C THR A 47 4.59 -22.47 -20.43
N GLN A 48 4.80 -23.79 -20.39
CA GLN A 48 3.90 -24.76 -21.04
C GLN A 48 2.45 -24.63 -20.55
N GLY A 49 2.29 -24.40 -19.24
CA GLY A 49 0.98 -24.13 -18.66
C GLY A 49 0.34 -22.84 -19.21
N TYR A 50 1.12 -21.78 -19.37
CA TYR A 50 0.64 -20.53 -19.98
C TYR A 50 0.24 -20.71 -21.44
N GLU A 51 1.04 -21.40 -22.24
CA GLU A 51 0.73 -21.70 -23.64
C GLU A 51 -0.55 -22.54 -23.78
N TYR A 52 -0.73 -23.50 -22.87
CA TYR A 52 -1.96 -24.29 -22.82
C TYR A 52 -3.18 -23.40 -22.54
N LEU A 53 -3.12 -22.55 -21.53
CA LEU A 53 -4.21 -21.63 -21.19
C LEU A 53 -4.53 -20.68 -22.35
N LYS A 54 -3.52 -20.13 -23.02
CA LYS A 54 -3.71 -19.28 -24.21
C LYS A 54 -4.43 -20.03 -25.33
N LYS A 55 -4.08 -21.30 -25.60
CA LYS A 55 -4.77 -22.13 -26.57
C LYS A 55 -6.24 -22.41 -26.24
N GLN A 56 -6.58 -22.37 -24.93
CA GLN A 56 -7.98 -22.47 -24.47
C GLN A 56 -8.73 -21.14 -24.47
N GLY A 57 -8.12 -20.07 -24.98
CA GLY A 57 -8.71 -18.73 -25.01
C GLY A 57 -8.74 -18.03 -23.65
N ILE A 58 -7.97 -18.49 -22.66
CA ILE A 58 -7.87 -17.89 -21.33
C ILE A 58 -6.77 -16.84 -21.35
N HIS A 59 -7.09 -15.63 -20.88
CA HIS A 59 -6.12 -14.55 -20.77
C HIS A 59 -5.10 -14.83 -19.67
N VAL A 60 -3.85 -14.92 -20.06
CA VAL A 60 -2.69 -14.96 -19.16
C VAL A 60 -1.91 -13.65 -19.29
N ILE A 61 -1.05 -13.37 -18.32
CA ILE A 61 -0.11 -12.26 -18.43
C ILE A 61 0.78 -12.46 -19.66
N ASP A 62 0.85 -11.46 -20.53
CA ASP A 62 1.66 -11.49 -21.75
C ASP A 62 3.09 -10.98 -21.53
N ASP A 63 3.28 -10.08 -20.55
CA ASP A 63 4.58 -9.50 -20.22
C ASP A 63 5.40 -10.42 -19.31
N TYR A 64 5.74 -11.60 -19.79
CA TYR A 64 6.69 -12.48 -19.13
C TYR A 64 7.87 -12.82 -20.04
N ARG A 65 9.03 -13.05 -19.44
CA ARG A 65 10.24 -13.48 -20.14
C ARG A 65 10.81 -14.72 -19.50
N VAL A 66 11.38 -15.59 -20.31
CA VAL A 66 12.14 -16.76 -19.84
C VAL A 66 13.61 -16.39 -19.89
N CYS A 67 14.24 -16.34 -18.73
CA CYS A 67 15.63 -15.93 -18.54
C CYS A 67 16.48 -17.13 -18.09
N LYS A 68 17.74 -17.16 -18.49
CA LYS A 68 18.71 -18.21 -18.16
C LYS A 68 19.73 -17.74 -17.12
N THR A 69 20.01 -16.46 -17.05
CA THR A 69 21.00 -15.86 -16.15
C THR A 69 20.36 -14.82 -15.25
N ALA A 70 21.06 -14.46 -14.16
CA ALA A 70 20.61 -13.39 -13.25
C ALA A 70 20.58 -12.02 -13.93
N ASP A 71 21.51 -11.76 -14.86
CA ASP A 71 21.58 -10.52 -15.59
C ASP A 71 20.37 -10.36 -16.52
N GLU A 72 20.00 -11.42 -17.27
CA GLU A 72 18.78 -11.42 -18.08
C GLU A 72 17.52 -11.21 -17.24
N VAL A 73 17.46 -11.76 -16.02
CA VAL A 73 16.35 -11.52 -15.09
C VAL A 73 16.29 -10.05 -14.70
N TRP A 74 17.44 -9.45 -14.39
CA TRP A 74 17.49 -8.04 -14.01
C TRP A 74 17.09 -7.11 -15.16
N GLU A 75 17.57 -7.37 -16.36
CA GLU A 75 17.16 -6.66 -17.57
C GLU A 75 15.64 -6.77 -17.81
N ALA A 76 15.07 -7.98 -17.63
CA ALA A 76 13.63 -8.19 -17.76
C ALA A 76 12.83 -7.38 -16.73
N ILE A 77 13.25 -7.39 -15.46
CA ILE A 77 12.63 -6.61 -14.38
C ILE A 77 12.67 -5.12 -14.71
N THR A 78 13.82 -4.61 -15.14
CA THR A 78 14.02 -3.20 -15.49
C THR A 78 13.11 -2.80 -16.64
N ALA A 79 13.10 -3.59 -17.72
CA ALA A 79 12.27 -3.33 -18.90
C ALA A 79 10.76 -3.32 -18.59
N ILE A 80 10.28 -4.24 -17.73
CA ILE A 80 8.88 -4.24 -17.27
C ILE A 80 8.59 -2.98 -16.46
N GLY A 81 9.52 -2.56 -15.58
CA GLY A 81 9.39 -1.36 -14.78
C GLY A 81 9.32 -0.07 -15.60
N GLU A 82 10.16 0.05 -16.62
CA GLU A 82 10.15 1.19 -17.55
C GLU A 82 8.86 1.26 -18.39
N ASN A 83 8.34 0.09 -18.78
CA ASN A 83 7.12 0.00 -19.58
C ASN A 83 5.82 0.04 -18.75
N ARG A 84 5.90 0.11 -17.42
CA ARG A 84 4.70 0.03 -16.53
C ARG A 84 3.62 1.05 -16.85
N GLY A 85 3.98 2.23 -17.35
CA GLY A 85 3.02 3.27 -17.73
C GLY A 85 2.20 2.95 -18.99
N ASN A 86 2.61 1.96 -19.81
CA ASN A 86 1.96 1.56 -21.05
C ASN A 86 1.13 0.27 -20.91
N LEU A 87 1.19 -0.35 -19.73
CA LEU A 87 0.47 -1.58 -19.44
C LEU A 87 -1.00 -1.33 -19.24
N GLY A 88 -1.96 -1.26 -19.77
CA GLY A 88 -3.40 -1.03 -19.45
C GLY A 88 -3.85 -1.32 -18.00
N TYR A 89 -2.92 -1.60 -17.07
CA TYR A 89 -3.12 -1.87 -15.64
C TYR A 89 -1.89 -1.49 -14.82
N ASP A 90 -2.09 -1.17 -13.55
CA ASP A 90 -1.00 -0.80 -12.63
C ASP A 90 -0.26 -2.04 -12.11
N ILE A 91 1.06 -1.93 -11.98
CA ILE A 91 1.93 -2.94 -11.36
C ILE A 91 2.82 -2.30 -10.28
N ASP A 92 3.02 -2.99 -9.16
CA ASP A 92 3.88 -2.56 -8.06
C ASP A 92 5.23 -3.30 -8.01
N GLY A 93 5.39 -4.30 -8.88
CA GLY A 93 6.59 -5.13 -8.93
C GLY A 93 6.56 -6.20 -10.01
N ALA A 94 7.61 -7.01 -10.03
CA ALA A 94 7.73 -8.19 -10.86
C ALA A 94 7.95 -9.44 -10.00
N VAL A 95 7.47 -10.59 -10.43
CA VAL A 95 7.67 -11.87 -9.72
C VAL A 95 8.53 -12.78 -10.58
N VAL A 96 9.69 -13.12 -10.04
CA VAL A 96 10.61 -14.11 -10.63
C VAL A 96 10.23 -15.50 -10.10
N LYS A 97 10.08 -16.46 -10.99
CA LYS A 97 9.70 -17.84 -10.65
C LYS A 97 10.60 -18.82 -11.36
N ILE A 98 10.99 -19.89 -10.69
CA ILE A 98 11.65 -21.02 -11.37
C ILE A 98 10.67 -21.63 -12.37
N ASN A 99 11.09 -21.76 -13.63
CA ASN A 99 10.20 -22.22 -14.72
C ASN A 99 9.89 -23.71 -14.61
N ARG A 100 10.89 -24.59 -14.36
CA ARG A 100 10.74 -26.03 -14.31
C ARG A 100 10.11 -26.50 -13.00
N PHE A 101 9.06 -27.31 -13.07
CA PHE A 101 8.32 -27.76 -11.87
C PHE A 101 9.14 -28.72 -11.00
N SER A 102 9.93 -29.63 -11.60
CA SER A 102 10.81 -30.53 -10.85
C SER A 102 11.84 -29.78 -9.98
N ASP A 103 12.30 -28.62 -10.43
CA ASP A 103 13.22 -27.81 -9.64
C ASP A 103 12.50 -27.04 -8.52
N ARG A 104 11.22 -26.67 -8.71
CA ARG A 104 10.38 -26.11 -7.63
C ARG A 104 10.17 -27.12 -6.50
N GLU A 105 9.94 -28.39 -6.85
CA GLU A 105 9.78 -29.47 -5.86
C GLU A 105 11.04 -29.65 -5.01
N LYS A 106 12.24 -29.62 -5.63
CA LYS A 106 13.50 -29.68 -4.90
C LYS A 106 13.73 -28.51 -3.96
N LEU A 107 13.37 -27.29 -4.39
CA LEU A 107 13.50 -26.09 -3.57
C LEU A 107 12.47 -26.04 -2.43
N GLY A 108 11.30 -26.60 -2.66
CA GLY A 108 10.21 -26.68 -1.69
C GLY A 108 9.64 -25.31 -1.30
N ALA A 109 8.99 -25.29 -0.13
CA ALA A 109 8.39 -24.11 0.45
C ALA A 109 8.64 -24.06 1.96
N THR A 110 8.60 -22.86 2.53
CA THR A 110 8.47 -22.68 3.98
C THR A 110 7.00 -22.76 4.38
N SER A 111 6.69 -22.67 5.66
CA SER A 111 5.31 -22.61 6.15
C SER A 111 4.49 -21.42 5.59
N LYS A 112 5.17 -20.38 5.11
CA LYS A 112 4.52 -19.13 4.66
C LYS A 112 4.72 -18.82 3.18
N VAL A 113 5.87 -19.19 2.59
CA VAL A 113 6.24 -18.76 1.23
C VAL A 113 6.97 -19.86 0.46
N PRO A 114 6.81 -19.94 -0.88
CA PRO A 114 7.59 -20.82 -1.72
C PRO A 114 9.04 -20.31 -1.84
N ARG A 115 10.00 -21.23 -1.91
CA ARG A 115 11.42 -20.90 -2.14
C ARG A 115 11.77 -20.71 -3.62
N TRP A 116 10.89 -21.12 -4.52
CA TRP A 116 11.06 -21.05 -5.97
C TRP A 116 10.48 -19.77 -6.60
N ALA A 117 10.00 -18.83 -5.79
CA ALA A 117 9.49 -17.56 -6.27
C ALA A 117 9.98 -16.41 -5.38
N ILE A 118 10.33 -15.29 -6.00
CA ILE A 118 10.73 -14.06 -5.32
C ILE A 118 10.05 -12.87 -6.01
N ALA A 119 9.55 -11.93 -5.21
CA ALA A 119 8.97 -10.70 -5.70
C ALA A 119 9.98 -9.54 -5.59
N TYR A 120 10.16 -8.84 -6.68
CA TYR A 120 10.86 -7.56 -6.72
C TYR A 120 9.82 -6.44 -6.73
N LYS A 121 9.93 -5.49 -5.79
CA LYS A 121 9.06 -4.32 -5.72
C LYS A 121 9.77 -3.11 -6.30
N TYR A 122 9.11 -2.43 -7.24
CA TYR A 122 9.64 -1.17 -7.76
C TYR A 122 9.64 -0.10 -6.68
N PRO A 123 10.61 0.83 -6.73
CA PRO A 123 10.59 1.99 -5.85
C PRO A 123 9.24 2.72 -5.96
N PRO A 124 8.64 3.12 -4.82
CA PRO A 124 7.40 3.86 -4.83
C PRO A 124 7.59 5.25 -5.46
N GLU A 125 6.53 5.78 -6.05
CA GLU A 125 6.50 7.18 -6.49
C GLU A 125 6.58 8.08 -5.25
N GLU A 126 7.51 9.04 -5.26
CA GLU A 126 7.74 10.01 -4.19
C GLU A 126 7.49 11.42 -4.70
N LYS A 127 6.83 12.25 -3.89
CA LYS A 127 6.62 13.67 -4.20
C LYS A 127 6.84 14.55 -3.00
N GLU A 128 7.39 15.73 -3.25
CA GLU A 128 7.50 16.80 -2.27
C GLU A 128 6.19 17.58 -2.17
N THR A 129 5.84 17.96 -0.95
CA THR A 129 4.67 18.80 -0.66
C THR A 129 4.88 19.59 0.62
N LYS A 130 4.13 20.68 0.79
CA LYS A 130 4.20 21.52 1.99
C LYS A 130 3.27 21.01 3.08
N LEU A 131 3.80 20.79 4.27
CA LEU A 131 3.04 20.45 5.47
C LEU A 131 2.30 21.67 5.99
N LEU A 132 0.97 21.63 5.94
CA LEU A 132 0.10 22.72 6.33
C LEU A 132 -0.28 22.66 7.80
N ASP A 133 -0.54 21.45 8.32
CA ASP A 133 -0.99 21.23 9.69
C ASP A 133 -0.69 19.78 10.15
N ILE A 134 -0.79 19.55 11.46
CA ILE A 134 -0.73 18.20 12.06
C ILE A 134 -1.99 18.04 12.94
N GLU A 135 -2.95 17.28 12.43
CA GLU A 135 -4.18 16.95 13.14
C GLU A 135 -3.95 15.81 14.14
N LEU A 136 -4.53 15.94 15.31
CA LEU A 136 -4.49 14.91 16.34
C LEU A 136 -5.86 14.23 16.46
N SER A 137 -5.89 12.93 16.26
CA SER A 137 -7.08 12.10 16.45
C SER A 137 -6.93 11.22 17.69
N VAL A 138 -8.01 11.11 18.47
CA VAL A 138 -8.05 10.24 19.67
C VAL A 138 -8.83 8.99 19.33
N GLY A 139 -8.15 7.84 19.37
CA GLY A 139 -8.75 6.54 19.14
C GLY A 139 -9.61 6.06 20.31
N ARG A 140 -10.36 4.98 20.10
CA ARG A 140 -11.23 4.36 21.12
C ARG A 140 -10.50 3.90 22.38
N THR A 141 -9.20 3.61 22.28
CA THR A 141 -8.34 3.23 23.42
C THR A 141 -7.67 4.44 24.08
N GLY A 142 -8.06 5.66 23.73
CA GLY A 142 -7.41 6.89 24.19
C GLY A 142 -6.11 7.24 23.47
N ARG A 143 -5.59 6.40 22.58
CA ARG A 143 -4.37 6.65 21.82
C ARG A 143 -4.52 7.87 20.93
N ILE A 144 -3.56 8.80 21.02
CA ILE A 144 -3.49 10.00 20.21
C ILE A 144 -2.62 9.69 18.99
N THR A 145 -3.20 9.85 17.81
CA THR A 145 -2.51 9.57 16.54
C THR A 145 -2.37 10.87 15.75
N PRO A 146 -1.14 11.34 15.50
CA PRO A 146 -0.88 12.50 14.67
C PRO A 146 -1.00 12.15 13.18
N THR A 147 -1.61 13.06 12.42
CA THR A 147 -1.80 12.95 10.97
C THR A 147 -1.33 14.24 10.31
N ALA A 148 -0.34 14.13 9.43
CA ALA A 148 0.10 15.23 8.60
C ALA A 148 -1.00 15.63 7.61
N VAL A 149 -1.29 16.92 7.52
CA VAL A 149 -2.15 17.56 6.52
C VAL A 149 -1.28 18.43 5.64
N PHE A 150 -1.28 18.19 4.33
CA PHE A 150 -0.39 18.86 3.39
C PHE A 150 -1.10 19.26 2.11
N GLU A 151 -0.46 20.11 1.31
CA GLU A 151 -0.99 20.51 0.01
C GLU A 151 -1.29 19.27 -0.83
N PRO A 152 -2.51 19.17 -1.44
CA PRO A 152 -2.90 18.00 -2.21
C PRO A 152 -1.93 17.69 -3.34
N ILE A 153 -1.43 16.46 -3.39
CA ILE A 153 -0.55 15.96 -4.43
C ILE A 153 -1.15 14.72 -5.10
N ARG A 154 -0.81 14.50 -6.36
CA ARG A 154 -1.22 13.30 -7.07
C ARG A 154 -0.13 12.24 -6.99
N LEU A 155 -0.41 11.12 -6.34
CA LEU A 155 0.47 9.96 -6.17
C LEU A 155 -0.24 8.69 -6.62
N CYS A 156 0.39 7.90 -7.47
CA CYS A 156 -0.16 6.64 -8.00
C CYS A 156 -1.63 6.82 -8.46
N GLY A 157 -1.87 7.85 -9.30
CA GLY A 157 -3.20 8.12 -9.89
C GLY A 157 -4.26 8.71 -8.97
N THR A 158 -4.04 8.84 -7.66
CA THR A 158 -5.00 9.42 -6.72
C THR A 158 -4.49 10.69 -6.05
N SER A 159 -5.41 11.60 -5.68
CA SER A 159 -5.06 12.78 -4.89
C SER A 159 -4.94 12.43 -3.43
N VAL A 160 -3.85 12.87 -2.81
CA VAL A 160 -3.52 12.63 -1.41
C VAL A 160 -3.21 13.95 -0.74
N SER A 161 -3.74 14.19 0.46
CA SER A 161 -3.51 15.38 1.27
C SER A 161 -3.26 15.07 2.75
N ARG A 162 -3.22 13.79 3.12
CA ARG A 162 -3.04 13.33 4.49
C ARG A 162 -2.15 12.10 4.55
N ALA A 163 -1.28 12.04 5.57
CA ALA A 163 -0.46 10.86 5.86
C ALA A 163 -0.29 10.68 7.37
N THR A 164 -0.21 9.44 7.84
CA THR A 164 0.03 9.19 9.27
C THR A 164 1.46 9.56 9.65
N LEU A 165 1.60 10.17 10.85
CA LEU A 165 2.87 10.40 11.54
C LEU A 165 3.07 9.42 12.70
N HIS A 166 2.21 8.41 12.82
CA HIS A 166 2.26 7.31 13.76
C HIS A 166 2.22 7.74 15.24
N ASN A 167 3.26 8.38 15.78
CA ASN A 167 3.43 8.77 17.18
C ASN A 167 4.47 9.89 17.32
N GLN A 168 4.75 10.33 18.56
CA GLN A 168 5.73 11.38 18.81
C GLN A 168 7.15 10.98 18.43
N ASP A 169 7.57 9.75 18.66
CA ASP A 169 8.92 9.30 18.35
C ASP A 169 9.20 9.40 16.85
N PHE A 170 8.22 9.05 16.02
CA PHE A 170 8.32 9.21 14.56
C PHE A 170 8.41 10.67 14.12
N ILE A 171 7.71 11.58 14.83
CA ILE A 171 7.81 13.03 14.62
C ILE A 171 9.22 13.52 14.99
N ASP A 172 9.76 13.02 16.11
CA ASP A 172 11.10 13.38 16.60
C ASP A 172 12.21 12.87 15.69
N ASP A 173 12.09 11.63 15.19
CA ASP A 173 13.02 11.01 14.25
C ASP A 173 13.06 11.75 12.91
N LEU A 174 11.92 12.16 12.39
CA LEU A 174 11.80 12.98 11.19
C LEU A 174 12.21 14.43 11.45
N ASP A 175 12.14 14.87 12.70
CA ASP A 175 12.33 16.27 13.09
C ASP A 175 11.39 17.19 12.31
N VAL A 176 10.08 16.85 12.28
CA VAL A 176 9.07 17.52 11.46
C VAL A 176 8.27 18.57 12.23
N GLY A 177 7.95 19.67 11.55
CA GLY A 177 7.10 20.76 12.07
C GLY A 177 6.21 21.37 10.99
N ILE A 178 5.21 22.13 11.41
CA ILE A 178 4.29 22.80 10.48
C ILE A 178 5.08 23.80 9.60
N GLY A 179 4.79 23.78 8.29
CA GLY A 179 5.49 24.59 7.31
C GLY A 179 6.66 23.90 6.62
N ASP A 180 7.09 22.71 7.09
CA ASP A 180 8.13 21.93 6.43
C ASP A 180 7.71 21.48 5.02
N THR A 181 8.71 21.32 4.15
CA THR A 181 8.56 20.56 2.90
C THR A 181 8.84 19.08 3.20
N ILE A 182 7.85 18.23 3.01
CA ILE A 182 7.92 16.81 3.28
C ILE A 182 7.91 15.98 2.00
N VAL A 183 8.61 14.85 2.00
CA VAL A 183 8.55 13.85 0.93
C VAL A 183 7.53 12.78 1.31
N VAL A 184 6.53 12.62 0.47
CA VAL A 184 5.43 11.67 0.69
C VAL A 184 5.46 10.57 -0.36
N TYR A 185 5.23 9.34 0.06
CA TYR A 185 5.08 8.17 -0.80
C TYR A 185 3.89 7.32 -0.36
N LYS A 186 3.48 6.37 -1.19
CA LYS A 186 2.48 5.38 -0.81
C LYS A 186 3.11 4.03 -0.53
N SER A 187 2.95 3.53 0.68
CA SER A 187 3.33 2.17 1.03
C SER A 187 2.32 1.17 0.43
N GLY A 188 2.81 0.26 -0.43
CA GLY A 188 1.96 -0.70 -1.15
C GLY A 188 0.93 -0.01 -2.06
N GLU A 189 1.25 1.18 -2.59
CA GLU A 189 0.40 2.02 -3.46
C GLU A 189 -0.93 2.47 -2.85
N ILE A 190 -1.15 2.24 -1.56
CA ILE A 190 -2.41 2.51 -0.88
C ILE A 190 -2.26 3.55 0.23
N ILE A 191 -1.33 3.32 1.18
CA ILE A 191 -1.25 4.09 2.42
C ILE A 191 -0.20 5.19 2.29
N PRO A 192 -0.61 6.48 2.31
CA PRO A 192 0.33 7.59 2.30
C PRO A 192 1.19 7.62 3.57
N LYS A 193 2.49 7.80 3.39
CA LYS A 193 3.46 7.94 4.47
C LYS A 193 4.41 9.10 4.19
N VAL A 194 4.86 9.75 5.23
CA VAL A 194 5.96 10.71 5.17
C VAL A 194 7.26 9.92 5.24
N LYS A 195 8.17 10.14 4.27
CA LYS A 195 9.48 9.50 4.20
C LYS A 195 10.54 10.30 4.92
N GLU A 196 10.64 11.58 4.56
CA GLU A 196 11.67 12.49 5.07
C GLU A 196 11.21 13.94 4.97
N VAL A 197 11.97 14.83 5.61
CA VAL A 197 11.77 16.28 5.61
C VAL A 197 12.94 16.94 4.90
N ARG A 198 12.65 17.89 4.02
CA ARG A 198 13.66 18.74 3.35
C ARG A 198 14.05 19.89 4.27
N LYS A 199 15.02 19.63 5.16
CA LYS A 199 15.47 20.59 6.19
C LYS A 199 16.03 21.90 5.60
N GLU A 200 16.57 21.81 4.40
CA GLU A 200 17.09 22.96 3.64
C GLU A 200 16.02 23.95 3.15
N LYS A 201 14.74 23.50 3.14
CA LYS A 201 13.58 24.32 2.70
C LYS A 201 12.74 24.84 3.84
N ARG A 202 13.25 24.83 5.07
CA ARG A 202 12.53 25.26 6.27
C ARG A 202 12.26 26.76 6.28
N PRO A 203 11.04 27.19 6.72
CA PRO A 203 10.75 28.60 6.89
C PRO A 203 11.46 29.16 8.13
N GLU A 204 11.65 30.49 8.16
CA GLU A 204 12.11 31.20 9.36
C GLU A 204 11.13 31.02 10.52
N GLY A 205 11.65 30.85 11.74
CA GLY A 205 10.82 30.64 12.93
C GLY A 205 10.23 29.25 13.07
N TRP A 206 10.67 28.28 12.27
CA TRP A 206 10.24 26.89 12.36
C TRP A 206 10.43 26.32 13.77
N LYS A 207 9.46 25.50 14.20
CA LYS A 207 9.52 24.73 15.45
C LYS A 207 9.07 23.30 15.19
N ARG A 208 9.77 22.35 15.83
CA ARG A 208 9.34 20.95 15.84
C ARG A 208 7.94 20.82 16.45
N PHE A 209 7.12 19.98 15.88
CA PHE A 209 5.82 19.68 16.44
C PHE A 209 5.94 18.75 17.65
N VAL A 210 5.23 19.09 18.71
CA VAL A 210 5.12 18.26 19.92
C VAL A 210 3.64 18.04 20.21
N ILE A 211 3.25 16.79 20.46
CA ILE A 211 1.88 16.46 20.86
C ILE A 211 1.62 17.11 22.23
N PRO A 212 0.55 17.92 22.38
CA PRO A 212 0.26 18.61 23.64
C PRO A 212 0.01 17.64 24.80
N ASP A 213 0.36 18.09 26.00
CA ASP A 213 0.07 17.38 27.25
C ASP A 213 -1.43 17.39 27.63
N VAL A 214 -2.27 17.96 26.76
CA VAL A 214 -3.72 18.11 26.95
C VAL A 214 -4.44 17.43 25.76
N CYS A 215 -5.39 16.57 26.09
CA CYS A 215 -6.19 15.85 25.08
C CYS A 215 -7.03 16.84 24.26
N PRO A 216 -6.95 16.81 22.93
CA PRO A 216 -7.69 17.73 22.05
C PRO A 216 -9.20 17.51 22.08
N VAL A 217 -9.70 16.38 22.62
CA VAL A 217 -11.12 16.03 22.64
C VAL A 217 -11.79 16.37 23.97
N CYS A 218 -11.14 16.07 25.10
CA CYS A 218 -11.75 16.19 26.43
C CYS A 218 -11.02 17.13 27.38
N GLY A 219 -9.88 17.72 27.01
CA GLY A 219 -9.10 18.62 27.84
C GLY A 219 -8.34 17.95 29.00
N ALA A 220 -8.41 16.63 29.14
CA ALA A 220 -7.69 15.91 30.18
C ALA A 220 -6.19 15.80 29.87
N LYS A 221 -5.39 15.56 30.90
CA LYS A 221 -3.95 15.32 30.75
C LYS A 221 -3.69 14.12 29.84
N THR A 222 -2.64 14.20 29.04
CA THR A 222 -2.13 13.09 28.24
C THR A 222 -0.87 12.54 28.89
N GLU A 223 -0.65 11.25 28.76
CA GLU A 223 0.54 10.58 29.28
C GLU A 223 1.11 9.60 28.26
N ARG A 224 2.43 9.51 28.26
CA ARG A 224 3.12 8.48 27.47
C ARG A 224 2.95 7.12 28.16
N GLU A 225 2.47 6.14 27.42
CA GLU A 225 2.35 4.78 27.94
C GLU A 225 3.73 4.17 28.16
N ARG A 226 3.92 3.52 29.30
CA ARG A 226 5.15 2.79 29.59
C ARG A 226 5.36 1.69 28.53
N ASP A 227 6.57 1.50 28.09
CA ASP A 227 6.98 0.48 27.11
C ASP A 227 6.46 0.67 25.68
N THR A 228 5.82 1.78 25.37
CA THR A 228 5.37 2.11 24.00
C THR A 228 5.70 3.56 23.62
N ALA A 229 5.67 3.83 22.30
CA ALA A 229 5.81 5.19 21.78
C ALA A 229 4.48 5.98 21.77
N ASP A 230 3.42 5.41 22.36
CA ASP A 230 2.08 5.94 22.27
C ASP A 230 1.80 6.95 23.39
N ILE A 231 1.20 8.08 23.03
CA ILE A 231 0.63 9.04 23.96
C ILE A 231 -0.88 8.77 24.07
N LYS A 232 -1.38 8.67 25.28
CA LYS A 232 -2.78 8.39 25.58
C LYS A 232 -3.43 9.47 26.43
N CYS A 233 -4.73 9.65 26.21
CA CYS A 233 -5.59 10.41 27.10
C CYS A 233 -5.87 9.61 28.37
N CYS A 234 -5.71 10.22 29.56
CA CYS A 234 -5.92 9.58 30.85
C CYS A 234 -7.39 9.21 31.12
N LEU A 235 -8.35 9.87 30.46
CA LEU A 235 -9.79 9.61 30.57
C LEU A 235 -10.26 8.59 29.53
N LEU A 236 -9.71 7.38 29.57
CA LEU A 236 -9.95 6.29 28.62
C LEU A 236 -11.44 5.92 28.42
N TYR A 237 -12.28 6.08 29.46
CA TYR A 237 -13.69 5.64 29.47
C TYR A 237 -14.69 6.73 29.06
N THR A 238 -14.26 7.97 28.90
CA THR A 238 -15.17 9.11 28.67
C THR A 238 -15.08 9.70 27.27
N SER A 239 -14.11 9.27 26.45
CA SER A 239 -14.05 9.71 25.06
C SER A 239 -15.05 8.90 24.23
N PRO A 240 -16.23 9.47 23.84
CA PRO A 240 -17.26 8.71 23.16
C PRO A 240 -16.75 8.30 21.78
N SER A 241 -16.70 6.99 21.52
CA SER A 241 -16.47 6.47 20.18
C SER A 241 -17.63 6.85 19.27
N PRO A 242 -17.38 7.22 17.99
CA PRO A 242 -18.48 7.42 17.04
C PRO A 242 -19.42 6.22 16.90
N ARG A 243 -18.98 5.01 17.29
CA ARG A 243 -19.79 3.78 17.31
C ARG A 243 -20.66 3.63 18.55
N ASP A 244 -20.35 4.32 19.64
CA ASP A 244 -21.14 4.24 20.88
C ASP A 244 -22.46 5.04 20.76
N ARG A 245 -22.52 6.02 19.84
CA ARG A 245 -23.75 6.76 19.50
C ARG A 245 -24.80 5.91 18.75
N THR A 246 -24.41 4.79 18.15
CA THR A 246 -25.32 3.95 17.36
C THR A 246 -25.89 2.77 18.13
N ARG A 247 -25.47 2.51 19.38
CA ARG A 247 -25.97 1.41 20.22
C ARG A 247 -27.08 1.79 21.19
N SER A 248 -27.49 3.07 21.24
CA SER A 248 -28.57 3.55 22.09
C SER A 248 -29.85 3.86 21.32
N ARG A 249 -30.24 2.98 20.36
CA ARG A 249 -31.58 2.94 19.77
C ARG A 249 -32.01 1.52 19.57
#